data_6326713b6ca338d978af6ff634e107ea
#
_entry.id   6326713b6ca338d978af6ff634e107ea
#
_cell.length_a   1.000
_cell.length_b   1.000
_cell.length_c   1.000
_cell.angle_alpha   90.00
_cell.angle_beta   90.00
_cell.angle_gamma   90.00
#
_symmetry.space_group_name_H-M   'P 1'
#
loop_
_entity.id
_entity.type
_entity.pdbx_description
1 polymer ?
#
loop_
_entity_poly.entity_id
_entity_poly.type
_entity_poly.pdbx_seq_one_letter_code
_entity_poly.pdbx_strand_id
1 'polypeptide(L)'
;MKISHIEHLGIAVKSIDEALPYYENVLGLTCYNIETIEDQKVRTAFLKVGDTKLELLEPTCPESTIAKFIEKKGEGVHHVAFAIADGVQNALEEVTAVGVSAIDKAPRKGAEGLKIAFLHPKSTQGILTELCEK
;
A
#
# COMPACT_ATOMS: atom_id res chain seq x y z
N MET A 1 17.08 -4.18 10.21
CA MET A 1 15.83 -3.42 9.98
C MET A 1 14.91 -3.58 11.17
N LYS A 2 14.18 -2.56 11.49
CA LYS A 2 13.31 -2.54 12.65
C LYS A 2 11.88 -2.24 12.22
N ILE A 3 11.03 -3.25 12.23
CA ILE A 3 9.61 -3.09 11.90
C ILE A 3 8.86 -2.81 13.20
N SER A 4 8.11 -1.70 13.23
CA SER A 4 7.33 -1.35 14.41
C SER A 4 5.92 -1.92 14.37
N HIS A 5 5.29 -1.91 13.21
CA HIS A 5 3.92 -2.41 13.04
C HIS A 5 3.59 -2.51 11.55
N ILE A 6 2.43 -3.07 11.24
CA ILE A 6 1.89 -2.99 9.88
C ILE A 6 1.36 -1.58 9.69
N GLU A 7 1.96 -0.83 8.77
CA GLU A 7 1.58 0.56 8.52
C GLU A 7 0.21 0.63 7.84
N HIS A 8 0.03 -0.19 6.79
CA HIS A 8 -1.27 -0.30 6.14
C HIS A 8 -1.42 -1.56 5.32
N LEU A 9 -2.67 -1.88 5.01
CA LEU A 9 -3.03 -2.86 4.00
C LEU A 9 -3.63 -2.11 2.82
N GLY A 10 -3.08 -2.32 1.63
CA GLY A 10 -3.63 -1.77 0.40
C GLY A 10 -4.66 -2.72 -0.17
N ILE A 11 -5.89 -2.26 -0.33
CA ILE A 11 -7.01 -3.08 -0.80
C ILE A 11 -7.53 -2.49 -2.10
N ALA A 12 -7.46 -3.29 -3.18
CA ALA A 12 -7.94 -2.87 -4.48
C ALA A 12 -9.47 -2.97 -4.54
N VAL A 13 -10.13 -1.88 -4.90
CA VAL A 13 -11.58 -1.82 -5.03
C VAL A 13 -11.93 -1.16 -6.37
N LYS A 14 -13.04 -1.59 -6.96
CA LYS A 14 -13.53 -0.99 -8.21
C LYS A 14 -14.04 0.43 -7.97
N SER A 15 -14.64 0.67 -6.81
CA SER A 15 -15.24 1.95 -6.46
C SER A 15 -15.17 2.17 -4.96
N ILE A 16 -14.55 3.29 -4.57
CA ILE A 16 -14.51 3.70 -3.16
C ILE A 16 -15.93 3.98 -2.65
N ASP A 17 -16.75 4.64 -3.48
CA ASP A 17 -18.11 4.98 -3.08
C ASP A 17 -18.95 3.72 -2.82
N GLU A 18 -18.72 2.64 -3.54
CA GLU A 18 -19.42 1.36 -3.32
C GLU A 18 -18.83 0.56 -2.16
N ALA A 19 -17.53 0.68 -1.90
CA ALA A 19 -16.85 -0.08 -0.84
C ALA A 19 -17.04 0.54 0.54
N LEU A 20 -17.03 1.87 0.65
CA LEU A 20 -17.10 2.57 1.94
C LEU A 20 -18.28 2.17 2.83
N PRO A 21 -19.51 1.96 2.32
CA PRO A 21 -20.61 1.56 3.19
C PRO A 21 -20.34 0.29 4.01
N TYR A 22 -19.66 -0.68 3.43
CA TYR A 22 -19.27 -1.87 4.19
C TYR A 22 -18.34 -1.51 5.35
N TYR A 23 -17.29 -0.76 5.07
CA TYR A 23 -16.29 -0.41 6.10
C TYR A 23 -16.86 0.54 7.15
N GLU A 24 -17.66 1.52 6.75
CA GLU A 24 -18.18 2.51 7.68
C GLU A 24 -19.44 2.06 8.40
N ASN A 25 -20.40 1.50 7.66
CA ASN A 25 -21.72 1.17 8.23
C ASN A 25 -21.75 -0.23 8.87
N VAL A 26 -21.03 -1.18 8.31
CA VAL A 26 -21.01 -2.55 8.85
C VAL A 26 -19.90 -2.72 9.87
N LEU A 27 -18.66 -2.33 9.52
CA LEU A 27 -17.52 -2.49 10.43
C LEU A 27 -17.34 -1.32 11.41
N GLY A 28 -18.03 -0.22 11.20
CA GLY A 28 -17.97 0.94 12.11
C GLY A 28 -16.67 1.74 12.04
N LEU A 29 -15.92 1.61 10.95
CA LEU A 29 -14.71 2.38 10.75
C LEU A 29 -15.05 3.75 10.17
N THR A 30 -14.10 4.69 10.25
CA THR A 30 -14.30 6.04 9.71
C THR A 30 -13.24 6.34 8.66
N CYS A 31 -13.70 6.71 7.46
CA CYS A 31 -12.81 7.23 6.43
C CYS A 31 -12.44 8.67 6.81
N TYR A 32 -11.15 8.92 7.06
CA TYR A 32 -10.72 10.24 7.50
C TYR A 32 -10.15 11.10 6.37
N ASN A 33 -9.86 10.53 5.22
CA ASN A 33 -9.32 11.27 4.09
C ASN A 33 -9.46 10.48 2.79
N ILE A 34 -9.54 11.18 1.67
CA ILE A 34 -9.47 10.61 0.34
C ILE A 34 -8.48 11.45 -0.45
N GLU A 35 -7.51 10.81 -1.09
CA GLU A 35 -6.44 11.48 -1.81
C GLU A 35 -6.27 10.86 -3.20
N THR A 36 -6.10 11.69 -4.22
CA THR A 36 -5.76 11.21 -5.57
C THR A 36 -4.25 11.29 -5.76
N ILE A 37 -3.64 10.17 -6.10
CA ILE A 37 -2.20 10.08 -6.33
C ILE A 37 -2.01 9.95 -7.85
N GLU A 38 -1.76 11.08 -8.49
CA GLU A 38 -1.75 11.21 -9.95
C GLU A 38 -0.75 10.30 -10.65
N ASP A 39 0.48 10.26 -10.14
CA ASP A 39 1.54 9.47 -10.76
C ASP A 39 1.34 7.97 -10.61
N GLN A 40 0.54 7.54 -9.63
CA GLN A 40 0.18 6.13 -9.46
C GLN A 40 -1.18 5.80 -10.07
N LYS A 41 -1.90 6.80 -10.54
CA LYS A 41 -3.22 6.66 -11.19
C LYS A 41 -4.22 5.95 -10.28
N VAL A 42 -4.25 6.35 -9.01
CA VAL A 42 -5.17 5.81 -8.00
C VAL A 42 -5.78 6.92 -7.17
N ARG A 43 -6.99 6.65 -6.70
CA ARG A 43 -7.68 7.43 -5.69
C ARG A 43 -7.73 6.55 -4.45
N THR A 44 -7.31 7.08 -3.31
CA THR A 44 -7.12 6.28 -2.10
C THR A 44 -7.97 6.81 -0.97
N ALA A 45 -8.74 5.93 -0.32
CA ALA A 45 -9.50 6.25 0.88
C ALA A 45 -8.79 5.64 2.09
N PHE A 46 -8.62 6.44 3.14
CA PHE A 46 -7.89 6.04 4.34
C PHE A 46 -8.82 5.81 5.51
N LEU A 47 -8.72 4.61 6.11
CA LEU A 47 -9.48 4.27 7.31
C LEU A 47 -8.48 3.77 8.37
N LYS A 48 -8.68 4.20 9.61
CA LYS A 48 -7.74 3.85 10.68
C LYS A 48 -8.26 2.67 11.50
N VAL A 49 -7.36 1.71 11.79
CA VAL A 49 -7.66 0.56 12.63
C VAL A 49 -6.49 0.44 13.63
N GLY A 50 -6.63 1.07 14.79
CA GLY A 50 -5.52 1.15 15.74
C GLY A 50 -4.34 1.91 15.11
N ASP A 51 -3.15 1.29 15.12
CA ASP A 51 -1.95 1.89 14.52
C ASP A 51 -1.83 1.57 13.02
N THR A 52 -2.71 0.73 12.48
CA THR A 52 -2.71 0.31 11.08
C THR A 52 -3.79 1.04 10.31
N LYS A 53 -3.52 1.35 9.04
CA LYS A 53 -4.53 1.93 8.15
C LYS A 53 -4.98 0.89 7.14
N LEU A 54 -6.23 1.01 6.70
CA LEU A 54 -6.69 0.39 5.47
C LEU A 54 -6.67 1.46 4.39
N GLU A 55 -6.11 1.15 3.24
CA GLU A 55 -6.11 2.05 2.09
C GLU A 55 -6.90 1.39 0.98
N LEU A 56 -8.08 1.94 0.69
CA LEU A 56 -8.89 1.46 -0.42
C LEU A 56 -8.39 2.14 -1.68
N LEU A 57 -7.95 1.34 -2.65
CA LEU A 57 -7.28 1.81 -3.86
C LEU A 57 -8.22 1.64 -5.04
N GLU A 58 -8.69 2.76 -5.60
CA GLU A 58 -9.56 2.79 -6.76
C GLU A 58 -8.75 3.29 -7.96
N PRO A 59 -8.73 2.56 -9.09
CA PRO A 59 -7.98 3.02 -10.25
C PRO A 59 -8.67 4.21 -10.90
N THR A 60 -7.87 5.21 -11.34
CA THR A 60 -8.41 6.38 -12.04
C THR A 60 -8.44 6.19 -13.56
N CYS A 61 -7.78 5.16 -14.07
CA CYS A 61 -7.78 4.85 -15.50
C CYS A 61 -7.37 3.40 -15.73
N PRO A 62 -7.65 2.83 -16.93
CA PRO A 62 -7.31 1.42 -17.22
C PRO A 62 -5.81 1.09 -17.16
N GLU A 63 -4.94 2.09 -17.30
CA GLU A 63 -3.48 1.89 -17.27
C GLU A 63 -2.93 1.79 -15.86
N SER A 64 -3.74 2.06 -14.84
CA SER A 64 -3.35 1.93 -13.45
C SER A 64 -2.95 0.49 -13.12
N THR A 65 -1.92 0.32 -12.29
CA THR A 65 -1.52 -1.02 -11.83
C THR A 65 -2.63 -1.66 -11.02
N ILE A 66 -3.45 -0.86 -10.32
CA ILE A 66 -4.60 -1.36 -9.57
C ILE A 66 -5.69 -1.86 -10.52
N ALA A 67 -5.94 -1.15 -11.64
CA ALA A 67 -6.88 -1.62 -12.65
C ALA A 67 -6.46 -2.99 -13.20
N LYS A 68 -5.18 -3.14 -13.49
CA LYS A 68 -4.64 -4.42 -13.99
C LYS A 68 -4.71 -5.53 -12.95
N PHE A 69 -4.49 -5.19 -11.69
CA PHE A 69 -4.62 -6.15 -10.60
C PHE A 69 -6.07 -6.66 -10.49
N ILE A 70 -7.04 -5.74 -10.51
CA ILE A 70 -8.46 -6.10 -10.41
C ILE A 70 -8.87 -6.96 -11.61
N GLU A 71 -8.39 -6.64 -12.81
CA GLU A 71 -8.69 -7.42 -14.02
C GLU A 71 -8.20 -8.86 -13.89
N LYS A 72 -7.00 -9.06 -13.34
CA LYS A 72 -6.40 -10.38 -13.19
C LYS A 72 -6.90 -11.16 -11.99
N LYS A 73 -7.06 -10.52 -10.86
CA LYS A 73 -7.32 -11.19 -9.58
C LYS A 73 -8.62 -10.80 -8.90
N GLY A 74 -9.32 -9.79 -9.41
CA GLY A 74 -10.51 -9.24 -8.76
C GLY A 74 -10.15 -8.28 -7.64
N GLU A 75 -11.15 -7.81 -6.91
CA GLU A 75 -10.96 -6.96 -5.74
C GLU A 75 -10.33 -7.76 -4.61
N GLY A 76 -9.51 -7.11 -3.81
CA GLY A 76 -8.89 -7.76 -2.65
C GLY A 76 -7.60 -7.09 -2.21
N VAL A 77 -6.90 -7.72 -1.28
CA VAL A 77 -5.64 -7.18 -0.76
C VAL A 77 -4.60 -7.14 -1.87
N HIS A 78 -4.05 -5.95 -2.12
CA HIS A 78 -3.05 -5.71 -3.14
C HIS A 78 -1.64 -5.76 -2.56
N HIS A 79 -1.42 -5.16 -1.38
CA HIS A 79 -0.11 -5.14 -0.76
C HIS A 79 -0.20 -4.95 0.76
N VAL A 80 0.91 -5.28 1.43
CA VAL A 80 1.09 -5.05 2.87
C VAL A 80 2.27 -4.11 3.04
N ALA A 81 2.10 -3.06 3.82
CA ALA A 81 3.16 -2.10 4.13
C ALA A 81 3.59 -2.23 5.58
N PHE A 82 4.90 -2.29 5.78
CA PHE A 82 5.48 -2.35 7.11
C PHE A 82 6.12 -1.01 7.46
N ALA A 83 5.85 -0.54 8.67
CA ALA A 83 6.47 0.69 9.17
C ALA A 83 7.88 0.39 9.66
N ILE A 84 8.86 1.03 9.04
CA ILE A 84 10.28 0.81 9.33
C ILE A 84 10.76 1.90 10.27
N ALA A 85 11.09 1.53 11.51
CA ALA A 85 11.47 2.50 12.54
C ALA A 85 12.86 3.11 12.30
N ASP A 86 13.76 2.39 11.64
CA ASP A 86 15.14 2.81 11.42
C ASP A 86 15.44 3.20 9.97
N GLY A 87 14.40 3.49 9.18
CA GLY A 87 14.54 4.09 7.87
C GLY A 87 14.45 3.11 6.70
N VAL A 88 13.76 3.55 5.64
CA VAL A 88 13.56 2.75 4.43
C VAL A 88 14.88 2.53 3.68
N GLN A 89 15.77 3.53 3.64
CA GLN A 89 17.06 3.39 2.96
C GLN A 89 17.88 2.23 3.56
N ASN A 90 17.97 2.19 4.89
CA ASN A 90 18.66 1.11 5.60
C ASN A 90 18.02 -0.24 5.28
N ALA A 91 16.69 -0.30 5.31
CA ALA A 91 15.95 -1.53 5.04
C ALA A 91 16.21 -2.03 3.63
N LEU A 92 16.25 -1.13 2.64
CA LEU A 92 16.57 -1.49 1.25
C LEU A 92 17.96 -2.10 1.13
N GLU A 93 18.93 -1.50 1.82
CA GLU A 93 20.30 -2.01 1.81
C GLU A 93 20.38 -3.42 2.41
N GLU A 94 19.71 -3.63 3.53
CA GLU A 94 19.67 -4.94 4.19
C GLU A 94 19.03 -6.02 3.32
N VAL A 95 17.86 -5.76 2.74
CA VAL A 95 17.15 -6.76 1.94
C VAL A 95 17.91 -7.06 0.64
N THR A 96 18.51 -6.05 0.03
CA THR A 96 19.32 -6.22 -1.18
C THR A 96 20.54 -7.09 -0.90
N ALA A 97 21.17 -6.88 0.26
CA ALA A 97 22.37 -7.64 0.65
C ALA A 97 22.08 -9.13 0.81
N VAL A 98 20.85 -9.52 1.14
CA VAL A 98 20.48 -10.94 1.27
C VAL A 98 19.74 -11.49 0.04
N GLY A 99 19.74 -10.74 -1.06
CA GLY A 99 19.21 -11.22 -2.33
C GLY A 99 17.74 -10.95 -2.61
N VAL A 100 17.07 -10.14 -1.78
CA VAL A 100 15.69 -9.75 -2.04
C VAL A 100 15.68 -8.67 -3.12
N SER A 101 14.81 -8.83 -4.12
CA SER A 101 14.71 -7.90 -5.24
C SER A 101 13.78 -6.73 -4.90
N ALA A 102 14.31 -5.51 -4.95
CA ALA A 102 13.52 -4.30 -4.75
C ALA A 102 13.02 -3.78 -6.09
N ILE A 103 11.73 -3.43 -6.16
CA ILE A 103 11.16 -2.73 -7.32
C ILE A 103 11.71 -1.31 -7.35
N ASP A 104 11.70 -0.65 -6.18
CA ASP A 104 12.28 0.68 -6.02
C ASP A 104 13.70 0.54 -5.49
N LYS A 105 14.69 1.04 -6.23
CA LYS A 105 16.09 0.97 -5.83
C LYS A 105 16.46 2.01 -4.80
N ALA A 106 15.62 3.03 -4.64
CA ALA A 106 15.78 4.10 -3.66
C ALA A 106 14.40 4.49 -3.14
N PRO A 107 14.31 5.03 -1.91
CA PRO A 107 13.02 5.49 -1.39
C PRO A 107 12.40 6.56 -2.27
N ARG A 108 11.08 6.53 -2.39
CA ARG A 108 10.31 7.55 -3.09
C ARG A 108 9.14 7.99 -2.25
N LYS A 109 8.49 9.07 -2.66
CA LYS A 109 7.35 9.61 -1.94
C LYS A 109 6.07 8.82 -2.28
N GLY A 110 5.38 8.33 -1.26
CA GLY A 110 4.11 7.64 -1.40
C GLY A 110 2.95 8.46 -0.87
N ALA A 111 1.83 7.78 -0.61
CA ALA A 111 0.63 8.41 -0.04
C ALA A 111 0.96 9.09 1.28
N GLU A 112 0.29 10.19 1.57
CA GLU A 112 0.46 10.98 2.79
C GLU A 112 1.89 11.52 2.98
N GLY A 113 2.67 11.56 1.91
CA GLY A 113 4.04 12.08 1.94
C GLY A 113 5.08 11.18 2.60
N LEU A 114 4.72 9.93 2.89
CA LEU A 114 5.65 8.97 3.49
C LEU A 114 6.72 8.55 2.48
N LYS A 115 7.91 8.23 2.98
CA LYS A 115 8.95 7.61 2.15
C LYS A 115 8.65 6.13 2.04
N ILE A 116 8.63 5.60 0.84
CA ILE A 116 8.29 4.21 0.59
C ILE A 116 9.25 3.54 -0.39
N ALA A 117 9.26 2.21 -0.37
CA ALA A 117 9.89 1.40 -1.41
C ALA A 117 9.18 0.05 -1.46
N PHE A 118 8.97 -0.46 -2.67
CA PHE A 118 8.34 -1.77 -2.87
C PHE A 118 9.37 -2.86 -3.13
N LEU A 119 9.13 -4.05 -2.57
CA LEU A 119 9.90 -5.25 -2.83
C LEU A 119 9.13 -6.14 -3.80
N HIS A 120 9.85 -6.82 -4.70
CA HIS A 120 9.22 -7.63 -5.73
C HIS A 120 8.57 -8.89 -5.13
N PRO A 121 7.32 -9.21 -5.49
CA PRO A 121 6.61 -10.37 -4.90
C PRO A 121 7.32 -11.70 -5.06
N LYS A 122 8.12 -11.89 -6.12
CA LYS A 122 8.83 -13.16 -6.30
C LYS A 122 9.92 -13.39 -5.25
N SER A 123 10.37 -12.35 -4.55
CA SER A 123 11.33 -12.46 -3.46
C SER A 123 10.64 -12.49 -2.09
N THR A 124 9.33 -12.31 -2.02
CA THR A 124 8.56 -12.16 -0.78
C THR A 124 7.36 -13.10 -0.71
N GLN A 125 7.53 -14.31 -1.23
CA GLN A 125 6.52 -15.38 -1.23
C GLN A 125 5.18 -14.95 -1.87
N GLY A 126 5.26 -14.15 -2.93
CA GLY A 126 4.09 -13.75 -3.70
C GLY A 126 3.31 -12.58 -3.14
N ILE A 127 3.75 -11.98 -2.03
CA ILE A 127 3.08 -10.83 -1.42
C ILE A 127 3.82 -9.56 -1.78
N LEU A 128 3.17 -8.65 -2.51
CA LEU A 128 3.75 -7.33 -2.77
C LEU A 128 3.94 -6.62 -1.43
N THR A 129 5.19 -6.33 -1.09
CA THR A 129 5.56 -5.79 0.21
C THR A 129 6.08 -4.37 0.07
N GLU A 130 5.55 -3.47 0.88
CA GLU A 130 5.97 -2.08 0.91
C GLU A 130 6.72 -1.80 2.21
N LEU A 131 7.83 -1.09 2.12
CA LEU A 131 8.56 -0.55 3.26
C LEU A 131 8.20 0.92 3.35
N CYS A 132 7.90 1.40 4.56
CA CYS A 132 7.32 2.73 4.75
C CYS A 132 7.90 3.41 5.98
N GLU A 133 8.21 4.71 5.86
CA GLU A 133 8.63 5.51 7.02
C GLU A 133 8.01 6.91 6.96
N LYS A 134 7.73 7.45 8.10
CA LYS A 134 7.21 8.81 8.23
C LYS A 134 8.32 9.85 8.12
#